data_ba1d960d8446a8f73ec13c3b35a6fc1c
#
_entry.id   ba1d960d8446a8f73ec13c3b35a6fc1c
#
_cell.length_a   1.000
_cell.length_b   1.000
_cell.length_c   1.000
_cell.angle_alpha   90.00
_cell.angle_beta   90.00
_cell.angle_gamma   90.00
#
_symmetry.space_group_name_H-M   'P 1'
#
loop_
_entity.id
_entity.type
_entity.pdbx_description
1 polymer ?
#
loop_
_entity_poly.entity_id
_entity_poly.type
_entity_poly.pdbx_seq_one_letter_code
_entity_poly.pdbx_strand_id
1 'polypeptide(L)'
;MSAMPNIVPISELRQDASSIVKHASATGDPVFITQHGRASAVLLSAGAYERTQRELEILRILAQGEADIQAGVGYDLDVVMAEADELLKQP
;
A
#
# COMPACT_ATOMS: atom_id res chain seq x y z
N MET A 1 -17.57 -12.35 0.36
CA MET A 1 -17.18 -11.43 1.42
C MET A 1 -16.47 -12.20 2.51
N SER A 2 -15.36 -11.70 2.93
CA SER A 2 -14.70 -12.29 4.08
C SER A 2 -15.51 -11.97 5.32
N ALA A 3 -15.93 -13.00 6.03
CA ALA A 3 -16.60 -12.82 7.31
C ALA A 3 -15.61 -12.40 8.40
N MET A 4 -14.33 -12.54 8.11
CA MET A 4 -13.28 -12.20 9.07
C MET A 4 -12.81 -10.77 8.82
N PRO A 5 -13.07 -9.87 9.75
CA PRO A 5 -12.40 -8.58 9.66
C PRO A 5 -10.91 -8.81 9.81
N ASN A 6 -10.13 -8.08 9.05
CA ASN A 6 -8.67 -8.15 9.16
C ASN A 6 -8.20 -7.37 10.39
N ILE A 7 -8.74 -7.74 11.53
CA ILE A 7 -8.45 -7.11 12.81
C ILE A 7 -8.08 -8.21 13.79
N VAL A 8 -6.89 -8.11 14.36
CA VAL A 8 -6.33 -9.14 15.23
C VAL A 8 -5.79 -8.47 16.50
N PRO A 9 -6.21 -8.93 17.69
CA PRO A 9 -5.59 -8.40 18.89
C PRO A 9 -4.13 -8.81 19.01
N ILE A 10 -3.34 -7.95 19.65
CA ILE A 10 -1.91 -8.18 19.79
C ILE A 10 -1.59 -9.52 20.47
N SER A 11 -2.48 -9.99 21.34
CA SER A 11 -2.30 -11.27 22.01
C SER A 11 -2.32 -12.44 21.03
N GLU A 12 -3.18 -12.40 20.01
CA GLU A 12 -3.20 -13.42 18.96
C GLU A 12 -1.95 -13.37 18.11
N LEU A 13 -1.48 -12.18 17.81
CA LEU A 13 -0.24 -12.03 17.06
C LEU A 13 0.94 -12.64 17.81
N ARG A 14 0.99 -12.48 19.11
CA ARG A 14 2.05 -13.09 19.92
C ARG A 14 1.97 -14.60 19.94
N GLN A 15 0.77 -15.15 19.91
CA GLN A 15 0.58 -16.59 19.98
C GLN A 15 0.80 -17.27 18.64
N ASP A 16 0.43 -16.63 17.55
CA ASP A 16 0.45 -17.27 16.23
C ASP A 16 0.83 -16.29 15.13
N ALA A 17 1.97 -15.65 15.28
CA ALA A 17 2.45 -14.68 14.30
C ALA A 17 2.63 -15.29 12.91
N SER A 18 3.10 -16.53 12.85
CA SER A 18 3.34 -17.21 11.58
C SER A 18 2.07 -17.34 10.75
N SER A 19 0.97 -17.75 11.39
CA SER A 19 -0.32 -17.91 10.71
C SER A 19 -0.85 -16.59 10.21
N ILE A 20 -0.73 -15.55 11.02
CA ILE A 20 -1.19 -14.21 10.68
C ILE A 20 -0.40 -13.63 9.52
N VAL A 21 0.92 -13.83 9.53
CA VAL A 21 1.79 -13.39 8.43
C VAL A 21 1.44 -14.14 7.14
N LYS A 22 1.21 -15.44 7.23
CA LYS A 22 0.80 -16.23 6.06
C LYS A 22 -0.52 -15.73 5.49
N HIS A 23 -1.48 -15.44 6.34
CA HIS A 23 -2.77 -14.90 5.92
C HIS A 23 -2.61 -13.56 5.21
N ALA A 24 -1.84 -12.65 5.78
CA ALA A 24 -1.58 -11.35 5.16
C ALA A 24 -0.89 -11.50 3.79
N SER A 25 0.05 -12.44 3.69
CA SER A 25 0.74 -12.70 2.43
C SER A 25 -0.18 -13.33 1.38
N ALA A 26 -1.07 -14.20 1.80
CA ALA A 26 -1.99 -14.89 0.88
C ALA A 26 -3.05 -13.96 0.34
N THR A 27 -3.58 -13.07 1.16
CA THR A 27 -4.67 -12.16 0.76
C THR A 27 -4.16 -10.86 0.15
N GLY A 28 -2.97 -10.41 0.55
CA GLY A 28 -2.46 -9.11 0.16
C GLY A 28 -3.15 -7.95 0.86
N ASP A 29 -4.05 -8.23 1.78
CA ASP A 29 -4.79 -7.22 2.52
C ASP A 29 -4.09 -6.86 3.82
N PRO A 30 -4.27 -5.62 4.31
CA PRO A 30 -3.70 -5.23 5.60
C PRO A 30 -4.42 -5.93 6.75
N VAL A 31 -3.65 -6.24 7.79
CA VAL A 31 -4.19 -6.77 9.03
C VAL A 31 -3.97 -5.73 10.13
N PHE A 32 -5.05 -5.27 10.72
CA PHE A 32 -4.98 -4.27 11.79
C PHE A 32 -4.74 -4.97 13.12
N ILE A 33 -3.69 -4.57 13.79
CA ILE A 33 -3.34 -5.12 15.10
C ILE A 33 -3.88 -4.17 16.16
N THR A 34 -4.69 -4.71 17.07
CA THR A 34 -5.30 -3.91 18.11
C THR A 34 -4.64 -4.15 19.46
N GLN A 35 -4.67 -3.12 20.27
CA GLN A 35 -4.20 -3.16 21.63
C GLN A 35 -5.16 -2.32 22.46
N HIS A 36 -5.70 -2.90 23.52
CA HIS A 36 -6.70 -2.22 24.36
C HIS A 36 -7.89 -1.71 23.55
N GLY A 37 -8.34 -2.50 22.58
CA GLY A 37 -9.48 -2.17 21.75
C GLY A 37 -9.25 -1.13 20.68
N ARG A 38 -8.00 -0.70 20.48
CA ARG A 38 -7.65 0.31 19.50
C ARG A 38 -6.62 -0.23 18.51
N ALA A 39 -6.75 0.15 17.26
CA ALA A 39 -5.76 -0.18 16.26
C ALA A 39 -4.45 0.53 16.61
N SER A 40 -3.39 -0.23 16.80
CA SER A 40 -2.08 0.32 17.15
C SER A 40 -1.04 0.08 16.07
N ALA A 41 -1.28 -0.85 15.15
CA ALA A 41 -0.33 -1.19 14.09
C ALA A 41 -1.07 -1.82 12.92
N VAL A 42 -0.41 -1.85 11.79
CA VAL A 42 -0.92 -2.51 10.59
C VAL A 42 0.17 -3.46 10.09
N LEU A 43 -0.22 -4.71 9.83
CA LEU A 43 0.66 -5.71 9.25
C LEU A 43 0.35 -5.82 7.77
N LEU A 44 1.36 -5.65 6.94
CA LEU A 44 1.24 -5.83 5.51
C LEU A 44 2.27 -6.85 5.05
N SER A 45 1.91 -7.64 4.04
CA SER A 45 2.93 -8.44 3.36
C SER A 45 3.92 -7.51 2.66
N ALA A 46 5.15 -7.99 2.43
CA ALA A 46 6.15 -7.20 1.75
C ALA A 46 5.67 -6.77 0.35
N GLY A 47 5.01 -7.67 -0.37
CA GLY A 47 4.47 -7.36 -1.69
C GLY A 47 3.38 -6.29 -1.66
N ALA A 48 2.49 -6.36 -0.69
CA ALA A 48 1.43 -5.35 -0.54
C ALA A 48 2.03 -3.99 -0.17
N TYR A 49 3.01 -3.96 0.70
CA TYR A 49 3.68 -2.74 1.08
C TYR A 49 4.38 -2.09 -0.12
N GLU A 50 5.12 -2.87 -0.88
CA GLU A 50 5.82 -2.37 -2.07
C GLU A 50 4.84 -1.83 -3.10
N ARG A 51 3.71 -2.51 -3.30
CA ARG A 51 2.67 -2.06 -4.22
C ARG A 51 2.09 -0.72 -3.77
N THR A 52 1.81 -0.58 -2.49
CA THR A 52 1.29 0.67 -1.93
C THR A 52 2.28 1.80 -2.12
N GLN A 53 3.56 1.56 -1.90
CA GLN A 53 4.59 2.58 -2.10
C GLN A 53 4.70 3.00 -3.56
N ARG A 54 4.57 2.06 -4.48
CA ARG A 54 4.57 2.37 -5.92
C ARG A 54 3.35 3.19 -6.30
N GLU A 55 2.18 2.86 -5.78
CA GLU A 55 0.96 3.62 -6.03
C GLU A 55 1.09 5.05 -5.54
N LEU A 56 1.67 5.24 -4.37
CA LEU A 56 1.91 6.58 -3.83
C LEU A 56 2.90 7.36 -4.69
N GLU A 57 3.92 6.71 -5.18
CA GLU A 57 4.91 7.35 -6.05
C GLU A 57 4.29 7.77 -7.38
N ILE A 58 3.45 6.93 -7.96
CA ILE A 58 2.73 7.25 -9.19
C ILE A 58 1.83 8.46 -8.97
N LEU A 59 1.08 8.47 -7.88
CA LEU A 59 0.20 9.62 -7.56
C LEU A 59 1.01 10.89 -7.37
N ARG A 60 2.18 10.81 -6.76
CA ARG A 60 3.06 11.95 -6.57
C ARG A 60 3.54 12.49 -7.91
N ILE A 61 3.93 11.62 -8.82
CA ILE A 61 4.38 12.01 -10.16
C ILE A 61 3.25 12.70 -10.91
N LEU A 62 2.05 12.14 -10.88
CA LEU A 62 0.89 12.71 -11.55
C LEU A 62 0.51 14.07 -10.97
N ALA A 63 0.52 14.20 -9.66
CA ALA A 63 0.22 15.45 -8.98
C ALA A 63 1.26 16.53 -9.32
N GLN A 64 2.52 16.16 -9.36
CA GLN A 64 3.59 17.07 -9.71
C GLN A 64 3.48 17.51 -11.16
N GLY A 65 3.17 16.58 -12.06
CA GLY A 65 2.96 16.88 -13.46
C GLY A 65 1.81 17.86 -13.67
N GLU A 66 0.72 17.65 -12.96
CA GLU A 66 -0.43 18.57 -13.01
C GLU A 66 -0.06 19.95 -12.49
N ALA A 67 0.65 20.01 -11.37
CA ALA A 67 1.08 21.28 -10.79
C ALA A 67 2.00 22.03 -11.74
N ASP A 68 2.91 21.33 -12.41
CA ASP A 68 3.84 21.93 -13.35
C ASP A 68 3.11 22.48 -14.58
N ILE A 69 2.10 21.80 -15.06
CA ILE A 69 1.25 22.27 -16.15
C ILE A 69 0.55 23.55 -15.74
N GLN A 70 0.00 23.61 -14.57
CA GLN A 70 -0.69 24.79 -14.04
C GLN A 70 0.27 25.96 -13.85
N ALA A 71 1.51 25.68 -13.50
CA ALA A 71 2.53 26.70 -13.31
C ALA A 71 3.13 27.18 -14.65
N GLY A 72 2.71 26.61 -15.78
CA GLY A 72 3.27 26.95 -17.08
C GLY A 72 4.57 26.23 -17.41
N VAL A 73 4.99 25.32 -16.55
CA VAL A 73 6.12 24.44 -16.83
C VAL A 73 5.57 23.22 -17.54
N GLY A 74 5.73 23.15 -18.85
CA GLY A 74 5.11 22.10 -19.63
C GLY A 74 5.72 20.73 -19.38
N TYR A 75 4.95 19.83 -18.79
CA TYR A 75 5.23 18.40 -18.85
C TYR A 75 4.31 17.81 -19.90
N ASP A 76 4.89 17.01 -20.78
CA ASP A 76 4.09 16.22 -21.68
C ASP A 76 3.39 15.13 -20.90
N LEU A 77 2.07 15.05 -21.03
CA LEU A 77 1.29 14.02 -20.35
C LEU A 77 1.79 12.61 -20.72
N ASP A 78 2.18 12.41 -21.97
CA ASP A 78 2.70 11.12 -22.42
C ASP A 78 3.96 10.72 -21.67
N VAL A 79 4.82 11.68 -21.35
CA VAL A 79 6.04 11.42 -20.56
C VAL A 79 5.67 11.02 -19.14
N VAL A 80 4.72 11.72 -18.53
CA VAL A 80 4.27 11.40 -17.19
C VAL A 80 3.64 10.00 -17.14
N MET A 81 2.83 9.68 -18.11
CA MET A 81 2.20 8.37 -18.20
C MET A 81 3.21 7.26 -18.44
N ALA A 82 4.24 7.53 -19.22
CA ALA A 82 5.31 6.57 -19.46
C ALA A 82 6.10 6.29 -18.19
N GLU A 83 6.37 7.31 -17.39
CA GLU A 83 7.05 7.14 -16.11
C GLU A 83 6.21 6.32 -15.14
N ALA A 84 4.91 6.57 -15.09
CA ALA A 84 3.99 5.80 -14.25
C ALA A 84 3.96 4.32 -14.70
N ASP A 85 3.89 4.09 -16.00
CA ASP A 85 3.94 2.75 -16.57
C ASP A 85 5.21 2.00 -16.17
N GLU A 86 6.33 2.67 -16.22
CA GLU A 86 7.61 2.07 -15.87
C GLU A 86 7.66 1.69 -14.39
N LEU A 87 7.11 2.53 -13.52
CA LEU A 87 7.02 2.22 -12.10
C LEU A 87 6.14 1.00 -11.84
N LEU A 88 5.07 0.85 -12.61
CA LEU A 88 4.17 -0.30 -12.49
C LEU A 88 4.85 -1.60 -12.94
N LYS A 89 5.81 -1.53 -13.82
CA LYS A 89 6.53 -2.71 -14.32
C LYS A 89 7.65 -3.17 -13.41
N GLN A 90 8.07 -2.34 -12.47
CA GLN A 90 9.15 -2.71 -11.57
C GLN A 90 8.65 -3.74 -10.55
N PRO A 91 9.42 -4.80 -10.32
CA PRO A 91 9.05 -5.82 -9.34
C PRO A 91 9.08 -5.32 -7.90
#